data_f22ff3b221b27bc0f98c35360a436024
#
_entry.id   f22ff3b221b27bc0f98c35360a436024
#
_cell.length_a   1.000
_cell.length_b   1.000
_cell.length_c   1.000
_cell.angle_alpha   90.00
_cell.angle_beta   90.00
_cell.angle_gamma   90.00
#
_symmetry.space_group_name_H-M   'P 1'
#
loop_
_entity.id
_entity.type
_entity.pdbx_description
1 polymer ?
#
loop_
_entity_poly.entity_id
_entity_poly.type
_entity_poly.pdbx_seq_one_letter_code
_entity_poly.pdbx_strand_id
1 'polypeptide(L)'
;GKTTLLDLLCGLSAGDKGEIRYRETLLKQWQARELAQRIALVPQDFQVRFGFSVREVVEMGRHPHLGRFSSLTEQGHALVDAVMEEMGVVGFAARSVTRLSGGEKQRVAVARALVQDPEVLLLDEATSNLDIYHSLSILALIRRRVVEQGLTVVAAIHDLNLAASFCDELIFLKHGRIICQGPTDEVLRPDVIEEVYGVEAQVREDAFSACNQVSYRLPAA
;
A
#
# COMPACT_ATOMS: atom_id res chain seq x y z
N GLY A 1 -12.27 8.69 4.34
CA GLY A 1 -11.71 9.56 3.28
C GLY A 1 -10.41 9.03 2.68
N LYS A 2 -9.64 8.16 3.39
CA LYS A 2 -8.36 7.62 2.88
C LYS A 2 -8.55 6.76 1.64
N THR A 3 -9.42 5.76 1.71
CA THR A 3 -9.78 4.90 0.56
C THR A 3 -10.24 5.72 -0.65
N THR A 4 -11.12 6.69 -0.44
CA THR A 4 -11.59 7.59 -1.52
C THR A 4 -10.43 8.35 -2.15
N LEU A 5 -9.47 8.83 -1.36
CA LEU A 5 -8.28 9.50 -1.89
C LEU A 5 -7.43 8.54 -2.74
N LEU A 6 -7.21 7.31 -2.27
CA LEU A 6 -6.46 6.30 -3.02
C LEU A 6 -7.18 5.91 -4.33
N ASP A 7 -8.51 5.76 -4.31
CA ASP A 7 -9.32 5.50 -5.50
C ASP A 7 -9.21 6.63 -6.53
N LEU A 8 -9.18 7.88 -6.07
CA LEU A 8 -8.96 9.04 -6.94
C LEU A 8 -7.54 9.04 -7.53
N LEU A 9 -6.52 8.72 -6.73
CA LEU A 9 -5.12 8.70 -7.17
C LEU A 9 -4.84 7.58 -8.18
N CYS A 10 -5.54 6.45 -8.12
CA CYS A 10 -5.38 5.38 -9.12
C CYS A 10 -6.34 5.49 -10.31
N GLY A 11 -7.19 6.52 -10.35
CA GLY A 11 -8.12 6.76 -11.45
C GLY A 11 -9.36 5.84 -11.47
N LEU A 12 -9.66 5.14 -10.37
CA LEU A 12 -10.88 4.32 -10.21
C LEU A 12 -12.12 5.18 -10.01
N SER A 13 -11.95 6.39 -9.48
CA SER A 13 -13.01 7.37 -9.26
C SER A 13 -12.62 8.72 -9.85
N ALA A 14 -13.61 9.51 -10.25
CA ALA A 14 -13.42 10.89 -10.68
C ALA A 14 -13.74 11.84 -9.53
N GLY A 15 -12.92 12.88 -9.35
CA GLY A 15 -13.23 13.95 -8.39
C GLY A 15 -14.26 14.93 -8.94
N ASP A 16 -15.14 15.44 -8.06
CA ASP A 16 -16.12 16.47 -8.45
C ASP A 16 -15.47 17.80 -8.81
N LYS A 17 -14.33 18.11 -8.17
CA LYS A 17 -13.59 19.37 -8.36
C LYS A 17 -12.09 19.10 -8.22
N GLY A 18 -11.29 19.99 -8.82
CA GLY A 18 -9.83 19.88 -8.79
C GLY A 18 -9.27 19.02 -9.91
N GLU A 19 -7.98 18.85 -9.90
CA GLU A 19 -7.24 18.08 -10.91
C GLU A 19 -6.22 17.17 -10.23
N ILE A 20 -6.06 15.99 -10.78
CA ILE A 20 -4.99 15.05 -10.40
C ILE A 20 -4.08 14.90 -11.61
N ARG A 21 -2.78 15.02 -11.36
CA ARG A 21 -1.75 14.84 -12.38
C ARG A 21 -0.80 13.72 -11.96
N TYR A 22 -0.47 12.90 -12.92
CA TYR A 22 0.62 11.94 -12.81
C TYR A 22 1.70 12.35 -13.80
N ARG A 23 2.89 12.64 -13.29
CA ARG A 23 3.88 13.41 -14.05
C ARG A 23 3.19 14.62 -14.67
N GLU A 24 3.50 15.39 -15.47
CA GLU A 24 2.84 16.63 -15.95
C GLU A 24 1.46 16.44 -16.63
N THR A 25 0.96 15.20 -16.74
CA THR A 25 -0.26 14.86 -17.48
C THR A 25 -1.45 14.64 -16.56
N LEU A 26 -2.61 15.24 -16.88
CA LEU A 26 -3.84 14.99 -16.14
C LEU A 26 -4.21 13.51 -16.12
N LEU A 27 -4.59 12.99 -14.95
CA LEU A 27 -4.88 11.56 -14.79
C LEU A 27 -5.96 11.07 -15.77
N LYS A 28 -7.00 11.89 -16.01
CA LYS A 28 -8.08 11.60 -16.95
C LYS A 28 -7.68 11.50 -18.44
N GLN A 29 -6.47 11.92 -18.79
CA GLN A 29 -5.94 11.83 -20.15
C GLN A 29 -5.18 10.53 -20.41
N TRP A 30 -4.84 9.80 -19.35
CA TRP A 30 -4.21 8.50 -19.46
C TRP A 30 -5.22 7.44 -19.90
N GLN A 31 -4.80 6.52 -20.74
CA GLN A 31 -5.56 5.30 -20.98
C GLN A 31 -5.50 4.43 -19.72
N ALA A 32 -6.61 3.79 -19.35
CA ALA A 32 -6.68 2.95 -18.15
C ALA A 32 -5.59 1.89 -18.08
N ARG A 33 -5.24 1.32 -19.23
CA ARG A 33 -4.19 0.32 -19.33
C ARG A 33 -2.78 0.89 -19.08
N GLU A 34 -2.49 2.07 -19.63
CA GLU A 34 -1.20 2.74 -19.44
C GLU A 34 -1.02 3.17 -17.99
N LEU A 35 -2.10 3.66 -17.37
CA LEU A 35 -2.11 4.00 -15.96
C LEU A 35 -1.91 2.76 -15.08
N ALA A 36 -2.57 1.64 -15.42
CA ALA A 36 -2.41 0.38 -14.73
C ALA A 36 -1.03 -0.27 -14.91
N GLN A 37 -0.20 0.15 -15.85
CA GLN A 37 1.21 -0.24 -15.93
C GLN A 37 2.11 0.52 -14.96
N ARG A 38 1.64 1.63 -14.41
CA ARG A 38 2.42 2.59 -13.62
C ARG A 38 1.97 2.70 -12.18
N ILE A 39 0.68 2.54 -11.92
CA ILE A 39 0.08 2.67 -10.61
C ILE A 39 -0.61 1.36 -10.25
N ALA A 40 -0.21 0.77 -9.13
CA ALA A 40 -0.85 -0.40 -8.56
C ALA A 40 -1.55 -0.05 -7.25
N LEU A 41 -2.67 -0.72 -6.97
CA LEU A 41 -3.43 -0.57 -5.73
C LEU A 41 -3.55 -1.92 -5.03
N VAL A 42 -3.18 -1.96 -3.75
CA VAL A 42 -3.53 -3.02 -2.82
C VAL A 42 -4.75 -2.55 -2.03
N PRO A 43 -5.94 -3.12 -2.27
CA PRO A 43 -7.15 -2.71 -1.58
C PRO A 43 -7.18 -3.25 -0.15
N GLN A 44 -7.95 -2.59 0.73
CA GLN A 44 -8.18 -3.02 2.11
C GLN A 44 -8.81 -4.41 2.17
N ASP A 45 -9.81 -4.67 1.33
CA ASP A 45 -10.51 -5.95 1.24
C ASP A 45 -10.19 -6.62 -0.10
N PHE A 46 -9.30 -7.61 -0.05
CA PHE A 46 -8.92 -8.40 -1.21
C PHE A 46 -9.77 -9.67 -1.29
N GLN A 47 -10.82 -9.62 -2.10
CA GLN A 47 -11.72 -10.77 -2.31
C GLN A 47 -11.56 -11.36 -3.71
N VAL A 48 -11.25 -12.66 -3.75
CA VAL A 48 -11.32 -13.47 -4.97
C VAL A 48 -12.45 -14.48 -4.80
N ARG A 49 -13.50 -14.33 -5.58
CA ARG A 49 -14.72 -15.16 -5.48
C ARG A 49 -14.63 -16.51 -6.21
N PHE A 50 -13.64 -16.65 -7.09
CA PHE A 50 -13.43 -17.85 -7.88
C PHE A 50 -12.24 -18.67 -7.36
N GLY A 51 -12.23 -19.97 -7.66
CA GLY A 51 -11.24 -20.92 -7.16
C GLY A 51 -9.87 -20.85 -7.83
N PHE A 52 -9.41 -19.65 -8.25
CA PHE A 52 -8.07 -19.48 -8.80
C PHE A 52 -6.99 -19.87 -7.78
N SER A 53 -5.92 -20.45 -8.29
CA SER A 53 -4.71 -20.70 -7.52
C SER A 53 -4.01 -19.37 -7.15
N VAL A 54 -3.17 -19.40 -6.12
CA VAL A 54 -2.36 -18.25 -5.73
C VAL A 54 -1.51 -17.77 -6.90
N ARG A 55 -0.87 -18.68 -7.63
CA ARG A 55 -0.06 -18.34 -8.80
C ARG A 55 -0.85 -17.59 -9.86
N GLU A 56 -2.01 -18.11 -10.25
CA GLU A 56 -2.88 -17.47 -11.24
C GLU A 56 -3.28 -16.05 -10.82
N VAL A 57 -3.59 -15.87 -9.52
CA VAL A 57 -3.96 -14.54 -8.99
C VAL A 57 -2.76 -13.57 -9.03
N VAL A 58 -1.56 -14.03 -8.70
CA VAL A 58 -0.36 -13.20 -8.78
C VAL A 58 -0.05 -12.85 -10.25
N GLU A 59 -0.12 -13.82 -11.17
CA GLU A 59 0.07 -13.62 -12.61
C GLU A 59 -0.92 -12.60 -13.21
N MET A 60 -2.15 -12.48 -12.68
CA MET A 60 -3.10 -11.44 -13.09
C MET A 60 -2.54 -10.03 -12.92
N GLY A 61 -1.61 -9.79 -12.01
CA GLY A 61 -0.92 -8.51 -11.89
C GLY A 61 -0.16 -8.10 -13.15
N ARG A 62 0.19 -9.05 -14.03
CA ARG A 62 0.86 -8.76 -15.29
C ARG A 62 -0.08 -8.41 -16.45
N HIS A 63 -1.41 -8.52 -16.28
CA HIS A 63 -2.39 -8.24 -17.33
C HIS A 63 -2.22 -6.89 -18.04
N PRO A 64 -1.89 -5.77 -17.35
CA PRO A 64 -1.68 -4.50 -18.02
C PRO A 64 -0.55 -4.51 -19.07
N HIS A 65 0.42 -5.41 -18.92
CA HIS A 65 1.57 -5.53 -19.83
C HIS A 65 1.32 -6.51 -20.98
N LEU A 66 0.27 -7.36 -20.90
CA LEU A 66 0.00 -8.38 -21.91
C LEU A 66 -0.80 -7.82 -23.09
N GLY A 67 -0.48 -8.24 -24.31
CA GLY A 67 -1.34 -8.03 -25.47
C GLY A 67 -2.66 -8.83 -25.34
N ARG A 68 -3.64 -8.49 -26.18
CA ARG A 68 -5.00 -9.05 -26.12
C ARG A 68 -5.05 -10.59 -26.14
N PHE A 69 -4.05 -11.25 -26.74
CA PHE A 69 -3.96 -12.71 -26.87
C PHE A 69 -2.56 -13.23 -26.52
N SER A 70 -1.79 -12.46 -25.74
CA SER A 70 -0.44 -12.84 -25.36
C SER A 70 -0.44 -13.55 -24.02
N SER A 71 0.37 -14.58 -23.90
CA SER A 71 0.76 -15.19 -22.63
C SER A 71 1.93 -14.41 -21.98
N LEU A 72 2.21 -14.72 -20.73
CA LEU A 72 3.40 -14.23 -20.04
C LEU A 72 4.67 -14.66 -20.79
N THR A 73 5.63 -13.75 -20.87
CA THR A 73 6.98 -14.03 -21.33
C THR A 73 7.78 -14.76 -20.25
N GLU A 74 8.93 -15.34 -20.60
CA GLU A 74 9.86 -15.93 -19.61
C GLU A 74 10.25 -14.92 -18.53
N GLN A 75 10.51 -13.67 -18.91
CA GLN A 75 10.79 -12.59 -17.95
C GLN A 75 9.59 -12.30 -17.04
N GLY A 76 8.37 -12.37 -17.58
CA GLY A 76 7.15 -12.22 -16.80
C GLY A 76 6.98 -13.33 -15.76
N HIS A 77 7.25 -14.57 -16.13
CA HIS A 77 7.22 -15.70 -15.20
C HIS A 77 8.33 -15.58 -14.13
N ALA A 78 9.55 -15.21 -14.53
CA ALA A 78 10.66 -15.00 -13.58
C ALA A 78 10.35 -13.92 -12.55
N LEU A 79 9.70 -12.81 -12.95
CA LEU A 79 9.26 -11.76 -12.03
C LEU A 79 8.18 -12.28 -11.07
N VAL A 80 7.21 -13.04 -11.57
CA VAL A 80 6.18 -13.68 -10.73
C VAL A 80 6.82 -14.58 -9.69
N ASP A 81 7.75 -15.44 -10.09
CA ASP A 81 8.44 -16.36 -9.19
C ASP A 81 9.23 -15.61 -8.11
N ALA A 82 10.01 -14.60 -8.51
CA ALA A 82 10.79 -13.78 -7.57
C ALA A 82 9.90 -13.07 -6.55
N VAL A 83 8.81 -12.44 -6.99
CA VAL A 83 7.89 -11.74 -6.07
C VAL A 83 7.14 -12.72 -5.18
N MET A 84 6.75 -13.89 -5.68
CA MET A 84 6.12 -14.93 -4.85
C MET A 84 7.06 -15.44 -3.76
N GLU A 85 8.35 -15.55 -4.06
CA GLU A 85 9.37 -15.92 -3.09
C GLU A 85 9.58 -14.83 -2.04
N GLU A 86 9.75 -13.57 -2.46
CA GLU A 86 9.86 -12.41 -1.56
C GLU A 86 8.67 -12.29 -0.59
N MET A 87 7.46 -12.58 -1.06
CA MET A 87 6.23 -12.54 -0.26
C MET A 87 5.98 -13.82 0.54
N GLY A 88 6.82 -14.85 0.41
CA GLY A 88 6.68 -16.11 1.11
C GLY A 88 5.38 -16.86 0.76
N VAL A 89 4.93 -16.78 -0.51
CA VAL A 89 3.67 -17.40 -0.96
C VAL A 89 3.89 -18.59 -1.89
N VAL A 90 5.13 -18.94 -2.21
CA VAL A 90 5.48 -20.08 -3.09
C VAL A 90 4.96 -21.40 -2.55
N GLY A 91 5.06 -21.63 -1.22
CA GLY A 91 4.67 -22.88 -0.58
C GLY A 91 3.18 -23.26 -0.76
N PHE A 92 2.35 -22.30 -1.18
CA PHE A 92 0.94 -22.51 -1.46
C PHE A 92 0.50 -22.00 -2.84
N ALA A 93 1.44 -21.93 -3.79
CA ALA A 93 1.21 -21.44 -5.16
C ALA A 93 0.04 -22.13 -5.89
N ALA A 94 -0.10 -23.42 -5.73
CA ALA A 94 -1.18 -24.23 -6.34
C ALA A 94 -2.49 -24.24 -5.51
N ARG A 95 -2.49 -23.64 -4.33
CA ARG A 95 -3.67 -23.61 -3.44
C ARG A 95 -4.67 -22.57 -3.93
N SER A 96 -5.97 -22.89 -3.82
CA SER A 96 -7.01 -21.89 -4.12
C SER A 96 -6.95 -20.74 -3.13
N VAL A 97 -7.01 -19.49 -3.63
CA VAL A 97 -7.02 -18.26 -2.82
C VAL A 97 -8.22 -18.24 -1.86
N THR A 98 -9.33 -18.88 -2.20
CA THR A 98 -10.51 -18.95 -1.32
C THR A 98 -10.26 -19.73 -0.02
N ARG A 99 -9.22 -20.58 0.02
CA ARG A 99 -8.83 -21.41 1.18
C ARG A 99 -7.74 -20.80 2.03
N LEU A 100 -7.32 -19.57 1.74
CA LEU A 100 -6.27 -18.88 2.47
C LEU A 100 -6.83 -18.15 3.69
N SER A 101 -5.99 -18.02 4.73
CA SER A 101 -6.23 -17.10 5.85
C SER A 101 -6.23 -15.63 5.37
N GLY A 102 -6.73 -14.72 6.20
CA GLY A 102 -6.72 -13.29 5.89
C GLY A 102 -5.32 -12.76 5.60
N GLY A 103 -4.33 -13.13 6.43
CA GLY A 103 -2.93 -12.71 6.24
C GLY A 103 -2.29 -13.31 4.98
N GLU A 104 -2.56 -14.59 4.65
CA GLU A 104 -2.10 -15.20 3.40
C GLU A 104 -2.70 -14.48 2.18
N LYS A 105 -4.01 -14.17 2.21
CA LYS A 105 -4.68 -13.38 1.16
C LYS A 105 -4.06 -12.02 0.97
N GLN A 106 -3.73 -11.34 2.06
CA GLN A 106 -3.13 -10.01 2.01
C GLN A 106 -1.73 -10.05 1.36
N ARG A 107 -0.90 -11.06 1.71
CA ARG A 107 0.40 -11.26 1.05
C ARG A 107 0.24 -11.54 -0.45
N VAL A 108 -0.77 -12.30 -0.85
CA VAL A 108 -1.09 -12.53 -2.28
C VAL A 108 -1.55 -11.24 -2.97
N ALA A 109 -2.34 -10.39 -2.30
CA ALA A 109 -2.75 -9.08 -2.83
C ALA A 109 -1.55 -8.15 -3.08
N VAL A 110 -0.62 -8.08 -2.11
CA VAL A 110 0.63 -7.31 -2.26
C VAL A 110 1.49 -7.92 -3.38
N ALA A 111 1.66 -9.25 -3.43
CA ALA A 111 2.38 -9.91 -4.50
C ALA A 111 1.82 -9.56 -5.88
N ARG A 112 0.49 -9.63 -6.05
CA ARG A 112 -0.19 -9.25 -7.30
C ARG A 112 0.07 -7.80 -7.70
N ALA A 113 0.10 -6.88 -6.74
CA ALA A 113 0.41 -5.48 -7.01
C ALA A 113 1.89 -5.27 -7.38
N LEU A 114 2.81 -5.97 -6.72
CA LEU A 114 4.23 -5.85 -6.97
C LEU A 114 4.68 -6.45 -8.31
N VAL A 115 4.06 -7.56 -8.77
CA VAL A 115 4.37 -8.12 -10.10
C VAL A 115 3.86 -7.25 -11.25
N GLN A 116 2.99 -6.29 -10.98
CA GLN A 116 2.60 -5.26 -11.94
C GLN A 116 3.79 -4.35 -12.28
N ASP A 117 4.84 -4.36 -11.45
CA ASP A 117 6.07 -3.55 -11.60
C ASP A 117 5.75 -2.05 -11.71
N PRO A 118 5.04 -1.50 -10.71
CA PRO A 118 4.52 -0.14 -10.78
C PRO A 118 5.58 0.89 -10.40
N GLU A 119 5.41 2.13 -10.89
CA GLU A 119 6.15 3.31 -10.43
C GLU A 119 5.56 3.88 -9.13
N VAL A 120 4.25 3.69 -8.93
CA VAL A 120 3.51 4.12 -7.74
C VAL A 120 2.71 2.95 -7.17
N LEU A 121 2.91 2.64 -5.90
CA LEU A 121 2.16 1.63 -5.17
C LEU A 121 1.25 2.32 -4.14
N LEU A 122 -0.05 2.10 -4.26
CA LEU A 122 -1.05 2.59 -3.32
C LEU A 122 -1.45 1.44 -2.39
N LEU A 123 -1.39 1.68 -1.08
CA LEU A 123 -1.71 0.69 -0.06
C LEU A 123 -2.90 1.16 0.77
N ASP A 124 -4.06 0.53 0.63
CA ASP A 124 -5.21 0.81 1.49
C ASP A 124 -5.25 -0.18 2.63
N GLU A 125 -4.69 0.23 3.79
CA GLU A 125 -4.64 -0.57 5.02
C GLU A 125 -4.06 -1.98 4.83
N ALA A 126 -3.06 -2.09 3.97
CA ALA A 126 -2.49 -3.38 3.53
C ALA A 126 -1.90 -4.25 4.64
N THR A 127 -1.75 -3.73 5.86
CA THR A 127 -1.20 -4.45 7.02
C THR A 127 -2.21 -4.68 8.14
N SER A 128 -3.46 -4.18 8.02
CA SER A 128 -4.45 -4.19 9.12
C SER A 128 -4.87 -5.59 9.58
N ASN A 129 -4.82 -6.59 8.71
CA ASN A 129 -5.23 -7.97 8.98
C ASN A 129 -4.05 -8.93 9.18
N LEU A 130 -2.85 -8.39 9.40
CA LEU A 130 -1.62 -9.16 9.58
C LEU A 130 -1.17 -9.14 11.04
N ASP A 131 -0.46 -10.19 11.46
CA ASP A 131 0.32 -10.13 12.68
C ASP A 131 1.52 -9.18 12.53
N ILE A 132 2.16 -8.87 13.65
CA ILE A 132 3.28 -7.93 13.73
C ILE A 132 4.42 -8.34 12.78
N TYR A 133 4.80 -9.63 12.78
CA TYR A 133 5.91 -10.11 11.96
C TYR A 133 5.64 -9.91 10.47
N HIS A 134 4.46 -10.29 9.99
CA HIS A 134 4.10 -10.16 8.58
C HIS A 134 3.92 -8.70 8.16
N SER A 135 3.37 -7.87 9.04
CA SER A 135 3.24 -6.42 8.80
C SER A 135 4.60 -5.76 8.60
N LEU A 136 5.53 -6.01 9.53
CA LEU A 136 6.89 -5.47 9.45
C LEU A 136 7.64 -6.02 8.22
N SER A 137 7.49 -7.32 7.91
CA SER A 137 8.16 -7.94 6.76
C SER A 137 7.73 -7.33 5.43
N ILE A 138 6.41 -7.09 5.25
CA ILE A 138 5.88 -6.45 4.04
C ILE A 138 6.37 -5.00 3.93
N LEU A 139 6.28 -4.22 5.01
CA LEU A 139 6.70 -2.81 4.99
C LEU A 139 8.20 -2.68 4.76
N ALA A 140 9.02 -3.55 5.36
CA ALA A 140 10.47 -3.59 5.13
C ALA A 140 10.82 -3.93 3.66
N LEU A 141 10.11 -4.89 3.07
CA LEU A 141 10.27 -5.24 1.65
C LEU A 141 9.91 -4.04 0.74
N ILE A 142 8.77 -3.39 1.02
CA ILE A 142 8.34 -2.21 0.28
C ILE A 142 9.35 -1.08 0.45
N ARG A 143 9.83 -0.82 1.68
CA ARG A 143 10.87 0.19 1.95
C ARG A 143 12.15 -0.07 1.17
N ARG A 144 12.59 -1.33 1.09
CA ARG A 144 13.73 -1.72 0.26
C ARG A 144 13.52 -1.35 -1.21
N ARG A 145 12.34 -1.62 -1.77
CA ARG A 145 12.01 -1.24 -3.16
C ARG A 145 11.95 0.27 -3.37
N VAL A 146 11.50 1.04 -2.38
CA VAL A 146 11.57 2.51 -2.41
C VAL A 146 13.01 2.96 -2.57
N VAL A 147 13.91 2.44 -1.74
CA VAL A 147 15.33 2.86 -1.72
C VAL A 147 16.10 2.36 -2.94
N GLU A 148 15.92 1.09 -3.33
CA GLU A 148 16.73 0.44 -4.37
C GLU A 148 16.19 0.65 -5.79
N GLN A 149 14.87 0.79 -5.93
CA GLN A 149 14.19 0.81 -7.24
C GLN A 149 13.47 2.13 -7.53
N GLY A 150 13.46 3.08 -6.57
CA GLY A 150 12.77 4.36 -6.74
C GLY A 150 11.24 4.25 -6.73
N LEU A 151 10.68 3.19 -6.14
CA LEU A 151 9.23 3.02 -6.01
C LEU A 151 8.65 4.16 -5.16
N THR A 152 7.62 4.83 -5.64
CA THR A 152 6.83 5.77 -4.84
C THR A 152 5.70 5.02 -4.15
N VAL A 153 5.51 5.22 -2.85
CA VAL A 153 4.45 4.55 -2.08
C VAL A 153 3.56 5.56 -1.38
N VAL A 154 2.25 5.40 -1.52
CA VAL A 154 1.25 6.13 -0.73
C VAL A 154 0.43 5.11 0.04
N ALA A 155 0.51 5.17 1.36
CA ALA A 155 -0.13 4.18 2.23
C ALA A 155 -1.14 4.82 3.19
N ALA A 156 -2.32 4.25 3.27
CA ALA A 156 -3.24 4.51 4.36
C ALA A 156 -2.86 3.62 5.54
N ILE A 157 -2.33 4.21 6.59
CA ILE A 157 -1.88 3.51 7.80
C ILE A 157 -2.70 4.02 8.99
N HIS A 158 -3.08 3.11 9.90
CA HIS A 158 -3.75 3.45 11.16
C HIS A 158 -2.79 3.52 12.33
N ASP A 159 -1.76 2.69 12.32
CA ASP A 159 -0.76 2.62 13.38
C ASP A 159 0.28 3.72 13.18
N LEU A 160 0.30 4.69 14.12
CA LEU A 160 1.23 5.81 14.08
C LEU A 160 2.68 5.38 14.26
N ASN A 161 2.93 4.29 14.96
CA ASN A 161 4.29 3.77 15.17
C ASN A 161 4.83 3.09 13.90
N LEU A 162 3.98 2.37 13.17
CA LEU A 162 4.33 1.87 11.85
C LEU A 162 4.55 3.02 10.86
N ALA A 163 3.69 4.05 10.90
CA ALA A 163 3.87 5.23 10.04
C ALA A 163 5.19 5.95 10.35
N ALA A 164 5.53 6.14 11.63
CA ALA A 164 6.79 6.73 12.04
C ALA A 164 8.02 5.94 11.58
N SER A 165 7.92 4.61 11.57
CA SER A 165 9.04 3.73 11.22
C SER A 165 9.29 3.58 9.71
N PHE A 166 8.24 3.75 8.88
CA PHE A 166 8.32 3.40 7.46
C PHE A 166 8.03 4.54 6.48
N CYS A 167 7.43 5.66 6.94
CA CYS A 167 7.07 6.77 6.08
C CYS A 167 8.05 7.94 6.21
N ASP A 168 8.48 8.49 5.07
CA ASP A 168 9.30 9.70 5.04
C ASP A 168 8.45 10.95 5.32
N GLU A 169 7.20 10.94 4.83
CA GLU A 169 6.23 12.04 4.98
C GLU A 169 4.89 11.51 5.46
N LEU A 170 4.16 12.31 6.23
CA LEU A 170 2.81 12.01 6.69
C LEU A 170 1.83 13.08 6.22
N ILE A 171 0.60 12.63 5.92
CA ILE A 171 -0.55 13.47 5.65
C ILE A 171 -1.65 13.10 6.65
N PHE A 172 -1.98 14.00 7.55
CA PHE A 172 -3.08 13.81 8.49
C PHE A 172 -4.40 14.29 7.90
N LEU A 173 -5.37 13.38 7.82
CA LEU A 173 -6.70 13.62 7.28
C LEU A 173 -7.75 13.56 8.37
N LYS A 174 -8.60 14.59 8.47
CA LYS A 174 -9.79 14.61 9.34
C LYS A 174 -10.98 15.17 8.59
N HIS A 175 -12.11 14.46 8.60
CA HIS A 175 -13.35 14.87 7.93
C HIS A 175 -13.16 15.29 6.46
N GLY A 176 -12.31 14.56 5.72
CA GLY A 176 -12.03 14.83 4.29
C GLY A 176 -11.13 16.04 4.03
N ARG A 177 -10.50 16.61 5.05
CA ARG A 177 -9.57 17.73 4.93
C ARG A 177 -8.18 17.34 5.41
N ILE A 178 -7.16 17.89 4.76
CA ILE A 178 -5.78 17.80 5.23
C ILE A 178 -5.65 18.77 6.40
N ILE A 179 -5.25 18.27 7.56
CA ILE A 179 -4.97 19.05 8.77
C ILE A 179 -3.50 19.47 8.78
N CYS A 180 -2.62 18.51 8.50
CA CYS A 180 -1.19 18.74 8.47
C CYS A 180 -0.54 17.78 7.48
N GLN A 181 0.55 18.19 6.83
CA GLN A 181 1.38 17.34 5.98
C GLN A 181 2.83 17.80 6.03
N GLY A 182 3.76 16.87 5.86
CA GLY A 182 5.19 17.15 5.81
C GLY A 182 6.04 15.96 6.24
N PRO A 183 7.35 16.19 6.43
CA PRO A 183 8.27 15.18 6.94
C PRO A 183 7.76 14.57 8.24
N THR A 184 7.92 13.25 8.39
CA THR A 184 7.38 12.50 9.54
C THR A 184 7.81 13.11 10.87
N ASP A 185 9.08 13.47 11.02
CA ASP A 185 9.62 14.04 12.27
C ASP A 185 9.07 15.45 12.60
N GLU A 186 8.60 16.18 11.59
CA GLU A 186 8.06 17.53 11.77
C GLU A 186 6.58 17.54 12.13
N VAL A 187 5.81 16.58 11.56
CA VAL A 187 4.35 16.59 11.69
C VAL A 187 3.80 15.58 12.70
N LEU A 188 4.61 14.58 13.11
CA LEU A 188 4.22 13.61 14.14
C LEU A 188 4.40 14.24 15.54
N ARG A 189 3.48 15.13 15.92
CA ARG A 189 3.51 15.88 17.16
C ARG A 189 2.27 15.65 18.00
N PRO A 190 2.39 15.80 19.34
CA PRO A 190 1.26 15.62 20.25
C PRO A 190 0.03 16.49 19.90
N ASP A 191 0.24 17.78 19.59
CA ASP A 191 -0.83 18.72 19.24
C ASP A 191 -1.58 18.30 17.95
N VAL A 192 -0.89 17.82 16.92
CA VAL A 192 -1.49 17.31 15.69
C VAL A 192 -2.27 16.03 15.95
N ILE A 193 -1.72 15.12 16.76
CA ILE A 193 -2.38 13.85 17.12
C ILE A 193 -3.65 14.12 17.91
N GLU A 194 -3.60 15.04 18.89
CA GLU A 194 -4.76 15.46 19.66
C GLU A 194 -5.83 16.08 18.77
N GLU A 195 -5.47 16.99 17.88
CA GLU A 195 -6.40 17.60 16.93
C GLU A 195 -7.07 16.56 16.05
N VAL A 196 -6.33 15.60 15.51
CA VAL A 196 -6.85 14.62 14.55
C VAL A 196 -7.67 13.53 15.23
N TYR A 197 -7.16 12.95 16.32
CA TYR A 197 -7.72 11.75 16.96
C TYR A 197 -8.51 12.04 18.23
N GLY A 198 -8.34 13.22 18.85
CA GLY A 198 -9.01 13.57 20.11
C GLY A 198 -8.44 12.82 21.30
N VAL A 199 -7.17 12.50 21.31
CA VAL A 199 -6.47 11.78 22.38
C VAL A 199 -5.26 12.58 22.85
N GLU A 200 -4.93 12.49 24.14
CA GLU A 200 -3.63 12.97 24.62
C GLU A 200 -2.52 12.06 24.10
N ALA A 201 -1.48 12.65 23.54
CA ALA A 201 -0.38 11.90 22.99
C ALA A 201 0.99 12.39 23.50
N GLN A 202 1.95 11.50 23.50
CA GLN A 202 3.35 11.77 23.76
C GLN A 202 4.19 11.14 22.66
N VAL A 203 5.08 11.92 22.06
CA VAL A 203 6.01 11.46 21.03
C VAL A 203 7.41 11.51 21.60
N ARG A 204 8.15 10.41 21.50
CA ARG A 204 9.53 10.29 21.99
C ARG A 204 10.36 9.52 20.97
N GLU A 205 11.59 9.92 20.80
CA GLU A 205 12.57 9.13 20.07
C GLU A 205 12.85 7.83 20.82
N ASP A 206 12.80 6.72 20.12
CA ASP A 206 13.09 5.39 20.66
C ASP A 206 14.40 4.86 20.07
N ALA A 207 15.38 4.64 20.94
CA ALA A 207 16.73 4.20 20.55
C ALA A 207 16.75 2.79 19.95
N PHE A 208 15.77 1.94 20.24
CA PHE A 208 15.69 0.58 19.71
C PHE A 208 15.21 0.56 18.26
N SER A 209 14.16 1.33 17.96
CA SER A 209 13.59 1.41 16.61
C SER A 209 14.23 2.51 15.76
N ALA A 210 15.04 3.37 16.35
CA ALA A 210 15.66 4.56 15.72
C ALA A 210 14.65 5.50 15.03
N CYS A 211 13.44 5.56 15.56
CA CYS A 211 12.36 6.42 15.09
C CYS A 211 11.50 6.93 16.24
N ASN A 212 10.62 7.89 15.97
CA ASN A 212 9.67 8.38 16.95
C ASN A 212 8.64 7.32 17.30
N GLN A 213 8.36 7.14 18.61
CA GLN A 213 7.30 6.30 19.14
C GLN A 213 6.21 7.16 19.77
N VAL A 214 4.97 6.79 19.49
CA VAL A 214 3.77 7.46 19.99
C VAL A 214 3.11 6.63 21.08
N SER A 215 2.94 7.23 22.25
CA SER A 215 2.07 6.72 23.31
C SER A 215 0.86 7.64 23.45
N TYR A 216 -0.33 7.09 23.60
CA TYR A 216 -1.54 7.89 23.71
C TYR A 216 -2.51 7.33 24.76
N ARG A 217 -3.35 8.22 25.30
CA ARG A 217 -4.40 7.89 26.25
C ARG A 217 -5.64 8.73 26.00
N LEU A 218 -6.77 8.31 26.53
CA LEU A 218 -7.96 9.15 26.53
C LEU A 218 -7.70 10.40 27.41
N PRO A 219 -8.22 11.58 27.01
CA PRO A 219 -8.17 12.77 27.84
C PRO A 219 -8.82 12.49 29.20
N ALA A 220 -8.29 13.10 30.25
CA ALA A 220 -8.94 13.05 31.56
C ALA A 220 -10.33 13.70 31.46
N ALA A 221 -11.33 13.03 32.01
CA ALA A 221 -12.72 13.52 32.03
C ALA A 221 -12.88 14.78 32.90
#